data_4f13223207e976b13c4fcf07c3ed76b5
#
_entry.id   4f13223207e976b13c4fcf07c3ed76b5
#
_cell.length_a   1.000
_cell.length_b   1.000
_cell.length_c   1.000
_cell.angle_alpha   90.00
_cell.angle_beta   90.00
_cell.angle_gamma   90.00
#
_symmetry.space_group_name_H-M   'P 1'
#
loop_
_entity.id
_entity.type
_entity.pdbx_description
1 polymer ?
#
loop_
_entity_poly.entity_id
_entity_poly.type
_entity_poly.pdbx_seq_one_letter_code
_entity_poly.pdbx_strand_id
1 'polypeptide(L)'
;MVDAVRSIVGEYFRHVREAGRNARLYLAGIFLIGLGQSVFSLLFNLYLRELGVTDSRIGQILSKVSLGAAAAAIPVALILRRVPAKRVLVTAGVLTALAYLLQATFTAPEFLLSVAFVAGCVVTVFRLSIAPVIMRESSPETRPYLFSASFTVLFFSAIVGSALGGILPLLFHLVTDSNRLALRWSLFTACALYLVSIWPFHLMKATPPAGADVADDTATEGTPGTRLDRPLAAFRELAEVDWGIHLKLILPAMMIGLGAGLIIPFMNLYFHDRFGLSAAAIGLLYAVMQGFMVVGNLFGPAVSRRLGLVGGVVATQLASVPFMLVLGLSSWLPLVVASFFLRSTLMNMNQPLSSHFAMEVVRERDHAVTNSLLSLSWFVAWAISADIGGAMIERDGYTVPLLIAAALYVAASILYWYFFRGVEERRLPTAEIEIPDA
;
A
#
# COMPACT_ATOMS: atom_id res chain seq x y z
N MET A 1 -13.30 10.47 28.95
CA MET A 1 -12.98 9.87 27.63
C MET A 1 -13.07 10.90 26.49
N VAL A 2 -14.16 11.69 26.38
CA VAL A 2 -14.32 12.72 25.32
C VAL A 2 -13.26 13.82 25.44
N ASP A 3 -12.98 14.31 26.66
CA ASP A 3 -11.98 15.37 26.88
C ASP A 3 -10.56 14.89 26.64
N ALA A 4 -10.23 13.65 26.97
CA ALA A 4 -8.93 13.04 26.65
C ALA A 4 -8.72 12.91 25.14
N VAL A 5 -9.76 12.49 24.38
CA VAL A 5 -9.71 12.44 22.91
C VAL A 5 -9.55 13.85 22.34
N ARG A 6 -10.27 14.82 22.86
CA ARG A 6 -10.20 16.22 22.42
C ARG A 6 -8.82 16.84 22.69
N SER A 7 -8.21 16.51 23.84
CA SER A 7 -6.85 16.92 24.18
C SER A 7 -5.81 16.31 23.22
N ILE A 8 -5.87 15.00 22.97
CA ILE A 8 -4.97 14.29 22.05
C ILE A 8 -5.10 14.84 20.62
N VAL A 9 -6.32 15.03 20.16
CA VAL A 9 -6.59 15.62 18.83
C VAL A 9 -6.07 17.06 18.75
N GLY A 10 -6.29 17.86 19.80
CA GLY A 10 -5.79 19.24 19.87
C GLY A 10 -4.26 19.32 19.86
N GLU A 11 -3.59 18.42 20.59
CA GLU A 11 -2.15 18.30 20.62
C GLU A 11 -1.58 17.88 19.25
N TYR A 12 -2.22 16.91 18.62
CA TYR A 12 -1.86 16.45 17.29
C TYR A 12 -1.93 17.56 16.25
N PHE A 13 -3.05 18.29 16.19
CA PHE A 13 -3.21 19.43 15.27
C PHE A 13 -2.21 20.55 15.55
N ARG A 14 -1.87 20.80 16.83
CA ARG A 14 -0.86 21.78 17.21
C ARG A 14 0.50 21.40 16.64
N HIS A 15 0.98 20.17 16.85
CA HIS A 15 2.28 19.72 16.35
C HIS A 15 2.35 19.68 14.81
N VAL A 16 1.26 19.32 14.12
CA VAL A 16 1.19 19.40 12.66
C VAL A 16 1.20 20.86 12.18
N ARG A 17 0.59 21.78 12.94
CA ARG A 17 0.58 23.22 12.61
C ARG A 17 1.94 23.88 12.89
N GLU A 18 2.64 23.44 13.92
CA GLU A 18 3.99 23.84 14.27
C GLU A 18 5.05 23.23 13.34
N ALA A 19 4.71 22.17 12.63
CA ALA A 19 5.57 21.56 11.64
C ALA A 19 6.02 22.56 10.57
N GLY A 20 7.25 22.40 10.11
CA GLY A 20 7.86 23.26 9.10
C GLY A 20 6.99 23.40 7.83
N ARG A 21 7.15 24.52 7.14
CA ARG A 21 6.40 24.81 5.89
C ARG A 21 6.48 23.68 4.88
N ASN A 22 7.67 23.08 4.70
CA ASN A 22 7.88 21.98 3.77
C ASN A 22 7.08 20.73 4.14
N ALA A 23 7.03 20.36 5.44
CA ALA A 23 6.25 19.21 5.91
C ALA A 23 4.76 19.40 5.60
N ARG A 24 4.20 20.59 5.86
CA ARG A 24 2.79 20.89 5.55
C ARG A 24 2.49 20.86 4.05
N LEU A 25 3.38 21.41 3.23
CA LEU A 25 3.26 21.37 1.77
C LEU A 25 3.36 19.94 1.25
N TYR A 26 4.24 19.12 1.84
CA TYR A 26 4.36 17.70 1.52
C TYR A 26 3.06 16.94 1.84
N LEU A 27 2.51 17.14 3.05
CA LEU A 27 1.22 16.53 3.43
C LEU A 27 0.07 16.93 2.50
N ALA A 28 0.00 18.21 2.10
CA ALA A 28 -0.98 18.67 1.12
C ALA A 28 -0.79 18.00 -0.24
N GLY A 29 0.46 17.86 -0.70
CA GLY A 29 0.78 17.20 -1.96
C GLY A 29 0.40 15.72 -1.97
N ILE A 30 0.75 14.95 -0.92
CA ILE A 30 0.39 13.54 -0.83
C ILE A 30 -1.12 13.32 -0.66
N PHE A 31 -1.84 14.28 -0.04
CA PHE A 31 -3.30 14.26 0.01
C PHE A 31 -3.92 14.31 -1.39
N LEU A 32 -3.50 15.27 -2.22
CA LEU A 32 -3.99 15.43 -3.59
C LEU A 32 -3.64 14.23 -4.47
N ILE A 33 -2.43 13.69 -4.33
CA ILE A 33 -2.01 12.46 -5.00
C ILE A 33 -2.88 11.29 -4.57
N GLY A 34 -3.12 11.12 -3.27
CA GLY A 34 -3.97 10.07 -2.73
C GLY A 34 -5.41 10.17 -3.25
N LEU A 35 -5.96 11.38 -3.39
CA LEU A 35 -7.27 11.59 -4.03
C LEU A 35 -7.26 11.10 -5.48
N GLY A 36 -6.33 11.61 -6.29
CA GLY A 36 -6.20 11.21 -7.70
C GLY A 36 -5.99 9.71 -7.87
N GLN A 37 -5.12 9.11 -7.03
CA GLN A 37 -4.86 7.66 -7.03
C GLN A 37 -6.12 6.86 -6.74
N SER A 38 -6.90 7.25 -5.74
CA SER A 38 -8.11 6.52 -5.34
C SER A 38 -9.21 6.63 -6.39
N VAL A 39 -9.42 7.81 -6.97
CA VAL A 39 -10.35 7.99 -8.10
C VAL A 39 -9.92 7.13 -9.29
N PHE A 40 -8.64 7.20 -9.67
CA PHE A 40 -8.13 6.48 -10.84
C PHE A 40 -8.24 4.96 -10.65
N SER A 41 -7.75 4.43 -9.54
CA SER A 41 -7.76 2.99 -9.28
C SER A 41 -9.16 2.40 -9.13
N LEU A 42 -10.13 3.18 -8.61
CA LEU A 42 -11.52 2.76 -8.52
C LEU A 42 -12.17 2.63 -9.90
N LEU A 43 -11.96 3.62 -10.77
CA LEU A 43 -12.69 3.77 -12.02
C LEU A 43 -12.00 3.14 -13.22
N PHE A 44 -10.67 2.98 -13.19
CA PHE A 44 -9.93 2.56 -14.38
C PHE A 44 -10.32 1.17 -14.88
N ASN A 45 -10.48 0.19 -13.99
CA ASN A 45 -10.94 -1.13 -14.39
C ASN A 45 -12.38 -1.10 -14.95
N LEU A 46 -13.27 -0.30 -14.35
CA LEU A 46 -14.64 -0.11 -14.85
C LEU A 46 -14.62 0.54 -16.24
N TYR A 47 -13.75 1.52 -16.47
CA TYR A 47 -13.56 2.14 -17.77
C TYR A 47 -13.03 1.13 -18.82
N LEU A 48 -12.07 0.29 -18.46
CA LEU A 48 -11.57 -0.77 -19.35
C LEU A 48 -12.67 -1.78 -19.68
N ARG A 49 -13.53 -2.11 -18.72
CA ARG A 49 -14.71 -2.99 -18.92
C ARG A 49 -15.67 -2.38 -19.94
N GLU A 50 -15.98 -1.10 -19.84
CA GLU A 50 -16.82 -0.37 -20.79
C GLU A 50 -16.20 -0.27 -22.21
N LEU A 51 -14.89 -0.42 -22.32
CA LEU A 51 -14.18 -0.52 -23.58
C LEU A 51 -14.20 -1.94 -24.17
N GLY A 52 -14.77 -2.92 -23.47
CA GLY A 52 -14.78 -4.32 -23.87
C GLY A 52 -13.43 -5.04 -23.66
N VAL A 53 -12.55 -4.48 -22.81
CA VAL A 53 -11.28 -5.13 -22.46
C VAL A 53 -11.57 -6.32 -21.55
N THR A 54 -10.98 -7.48 -21.87
CA THR A 54 -11.18 -8.73 -21.14
C THR A 54 -10.49 -8.72 -19.76
N ASP A 55 -10.94 -9.57 -18.83
CA ASP A 55 -10.37 -9.66 -17.49
C ASP A 55 -8.89 -10.06 -17.51
N SER A 56 -8.51 -10.94 -18.42
CA SER A 56 -7.11 -11.34 -18.63
C SER A 56 -6.24 -10.12 -19.00
N ARG A 57 -6.71 -9.28 -19.91
CA ARG A 57 -5.97 -8.05 -20.29
C ARG A 57 -5.93 -7.02 -19.16
N ILE A 58 -7.00 -6.87 -18.41
CA ILE A 58 -7.01 -6.03 -17.19
C ILE A 58 -5.98 -6.56 -16.19
N GLY A 59 -5.92 -7.88 -15.98
CA GLY A 59 -4.93 -8.53 -15.13
C GLY A 59 -3.49 -8.26 -15.58
N GLN A 60 -3.23 -8.34 -16.88
CA GLN A 60 -1.92 -8.00 -17.45
C GLN A 60 -1.52 -6.53 -17.19
N ILE A 61 -2.46 -5.60 -17.36
CA ILE A 61 -2.22 -4.17 -17.08
C ILE A 61 -1.86 -3.97 -15.60
N LEU A 62 -2.62 -4.55 -14.67
CA LEU A 62 -2.39 -4.48 -13.23
C LEU A 62 -1.08 -5.14 -12.80
N SER A 63 -0.73 -6.27 -13.45
CA SER A 63 0.57 -6.93 -13.31
C SER A 63 1.72 -6.02 -13.71
N LYS A 64 1.61 -5.30 -14.85
CA LYS A 64 2.64 -4.37 -15.33
C LYS A 64 2.85 -3.19 -14.39
N VAL A 65 1.77 -2.64 -13.78
CA VAL A 65 1.89 -1.61 -12.73
C VAL A 65 2.74 -2.13 -11.56
N SER A 66 2.45 -3.34 -11.07
CA SER A 66 3.18 -3.93 -9.94
C SER A 66 4.63 -4.27 -10.27
N LEU A 67 4.90 -4.77 -11.49
CA LEU A 67 6.27 -5.00 -11.98
C LEU A 67 7.04 -3.68 -12.11
N GLY A 68 6.40 -2.63 -12.61
CA GLY A 68 7.00 -1.30 -12.67
C GLY A 68 7.37 -0.78 -11.27
N ALA A 69 6.48 -0.96 -10.29
CA ALA A 69 6.74 -0.59 -8.90
C ALA A 69 7.92 -1.37 -8.31
N ALA A 70 7.99 -2.68 -8.56
CA ALA A 70 9.10 -3.53 -8.13
C ALA A 70 10.44 -3.09 -8.77
N ALA A 71 10.44 -2.88 -10.08
CA ALA A 71 11.63 -2.48 -10.83
C ALA A 71 12.16 -1.11 -10.41
N ALA A 72 11.26 -0.18 -10.07
CA ALA A 72 11.62 1.18 -9.69
C ALA A 72 12.03 1.32 -8.21
N ALA A 73 11.73 0.36 -7.35
CA ALA A 73 11.93 0.51 -5.90
C ALA A 73 13.38 0.87 -5.53
N ILE A 74 14.37 0.15 -6.05
CA ILE A 74 15.79 0.42 -5.79
C ILE A 74 16.26 1.72 -6.48
N PRO A 75 16.04 1.92 -7.80
CA PRO A 75 16.40 3.17 -8.46
C PRO A 75 15.83 4.42 -7.80
N VAL A 76 14.56 4.40 -7.41
CA VAL A 76 13.90 5.53 -6.75
C VAL A 76 14.53 5.80 -5.39
N ALA A 77 14.83 4.78 -4.58
CA ALA A 77 15.51 4.94 -3.30
C ALA A 77 16.88 5.60 -3.48
N LEU A 78 17.65 5.22 -4.51
CA LEU A 78 18.94 5.83 -4.83
C LEU A 78 18.81 7.28 -5.32
N ILE A 79 17.79 7.58 -6.14
CA ILE A 79 17.51 8.94 -6.63
C ILE A 79 17.17 9.86 -5.45
N LEU A 80 16.31 9.41 -4.51
CA LEU A 80 15.92 10.19 -3.32
C LEU A 80 17.10 10.51 -2.39
N ARG A 81 18.18 9.70 -2.43
CA ARG A 81 19.42 9.98 -1.68
C ARG A 81 20.31 11.04 -2.35
N ARG A 82 20.22 11.19 -3.68
CA ARG A 82 21.12 12.04 -4.48
C ARG A 82 20.49 13.32 -4.99
N VAL A 83 19.17 13.35 -5.11
CA VAL A 83 18.41 14.45 -5.71
C VAL A 83 17.48 15.06 -4.64
N PRO A 84 17.36 16.40 -4.57
CA PRO A 84 16.42 17.04 -3.67
C PRO A 84 14.99 16.50 -3.87
N ALA A 85 14.32 16.15 -2.75
CA ALA A 85 12.99 15.55 -2.78
C ALA A 85 11.96 16.38 -3.58
N LYS A 86 12.04 17.71 -3.50
CA LYS A 86 11.23 18.63 -4.30
C LYS A 86 11.26 18.31 -5.80
N ARG A 87 12.47 18.15 -6.37
CA ARG A 87 12.62 17.87 -7.82
C ARG A 87 12.05 16.50 -8.17
N VAL A 88 12.32 15.50 -7.34
CA VAL A 88 11.84 14.13 -7.55
C VAL A 88 10.31 14.09 -7.50
N LEU A 89 9.68 14.73 -6.51
CA LEU A 89 8.22 14.76 -6.34
C LEU A 89 7.51 15.52 -7.47
N VAL A 90 8.04 16.68 -7.88
CA VAL A 90 7.48 17.46 -9.01
C VAL A 90 7.57 16.66 -10.31
N THR A 91 8.73 16.07 -10.61
CA THR A 91 8.91 15.26 -11.82
C THR A 91 8.00 14.02 -11.79
N ALA A 92 7.92 13.34 -10.65
CA ALA A 92 7.03 12.20 -10.47
C ALA A 92 5.56 12.60 -10.66
N GLY A 93 5.13 13.76 -10.14
CA GLY A 93 3.76 14.28 -10.33
C GLY A 93 3.41 14.47 -11.80
N VAL A 94 4.30 15.12 -12.55
CA VAL A 94 4.11 15.33 -14.01
C VAL A 94 4.06 14.01 -14.76
N LEU A 95 5.03 13.12 -14.51
CA LEU A 95 5.10 11.83 -15.21
C LEU A 95 3.92 10.92 -14.87
N THR A 96 3.44 10.92 -13.62
CA THR A 96 2.26 10.15 -13.23
C THR A 96 1.00 10.70 -13.89
N ALA A 97 0.80 12.01 -13.87
CA ALA A 97 -0.33 12.64 -14.55
C ALA A 97 -0.33 12.31 -16.05
N LEU A 98 0.84 12.38 -16.70
CA LEU A 98 0.99 12.03 -18.11
C LEU A 98 0.71 10.54 -18.35
N ALA A 99 1.28 9.64 -17.55
CA ALA A 99 1.06 8.20 -17.70
C ALA A 99 -0.43 7.84 -17.54
N TYR A 100 -1.12 8.41 -16.56
CA TYR A 100 -2.54 8.18 -16.37
C TYR A 100 -3.42 8.84 -17.44
N LEU A 101 -3.04 10.01 -17.93
CA LEU A 101 -3.71 10.64 -19.06
C LEU A 101 -3.59 9.76 -20.32
N LEU A 102 -2.41 9.20 -20.56
CA LEU A 102 -2.20 8.28 -21.69
C LEU A 102 -3.04 7.00 -21.54
N GLN A 103 -3.13 6.42 -20.34
CA GLN A 103 -3.98 5.25 -20.07
C GLN A 103 -5.48 5.57 -20.24
N ALA A 104 -5.94 6.76 -19.88
CA ALA A 104 -7.33 7.17 -20.06
C ALA A 104 -7.68 7.55 -21.51
N THR A 105 -6.67 7.86 -22.33
CA THR A 105 -6.86 8.35 -23.70
C THR A 105 -6.71 7.24 -24.73
N PHE A 106 -5.65 6.47 -24.64
CA PHE A 106 -5.32 5.43 -25.63
C PHE A 106 -5.84 4.07 -25.17
N THR A 107 -6.38 3.30 -26.12
CA THR A 107 -7.03 2.02 -25.85
C THR A 107 -6.29 0.82 -26.45
N ALA A 108 -5.19 1.07 -27.19
CA ALA A 108 -4.39 -0.01 -27.80
C ALA A 108 -3.74 -0.87 -26.68
N PRO A 109 -4.00 -2.20 -26.63
CA PRO A 109 -3.61 -3.04 -25.49
C PRO A 109 -2.12 -3.02 -25.20
N GLU A 110 -1.26 -3.14 -26.21
CA GLU A 110 0.20 -3.17 -26.04
C GLU A 110 0.75 -1.82 -25.54
N PHE A 111 0.15 -0.73 -25.97
CA PHE A 111 0.48 0.61 -25.48
C PHE A 111 0.09 0.75 -23.99
N LEU A 112 -1.11 0.28 -23.63
CA LEU A 112 -1.57 0.29 -22.21
C LEU A 112 -0.65 -0.49 -21.30
N LEU A 113 -0.16 -1.67 -21.73
CA LEU A 113 0.79 -2.48 -20.95
C LEU A 113 2.10 -1.71 -20.70
N SER A 114 2.63 -1.06 -21.72
CA SER A 114 3.88 -0.28 -21.61
C SER A 114 3.71 0.93 -20.69
N VAL A 115 2.61 1.68 -20.86
CA VAL A 115 2.33 2.85 -20.03
C VAL A 115 1.99 2.45 -18.59
N ALA A 116 1.33 1.31 -18.37
CA ALA A 116 1.05 0.78 -17.04
C ALA A 116 2.34 0.45 -16.27
N PHE A 117 3.34 -0.13 -16.94
CA PHE A 117 4.65 -0.37 -16.34
C PHE A 117 5.32 0.95 -15.92
N VAL A 118 5.33 1.95 -16.79
CA VAL A 118 5.88 3.29 -16.49
C VAL A 118 5.11 3.95 -15.34
N ALA A 119 3.77 3.87 -15.34
CA ALA A 119 2.95 4.39 -14.26
C ALA A 119 3.33 3.76 -12.91
N GLY A 120 3.52 2.45 -12.87
CA GLY A 120 3.99 1.74 -11.68
C GLY A 120 5.35 2.23 -11.19
N CYS A 121 6.30 2.44 -12.11
CA CYS A 121 7.62 2.98 -11.78
C CYS A 121 7.51 4.35 -11.09
N VAL A 122 6.68 5.23 -11.64
CA VAL A 122 6.64 6.61 -11.18
C VAL A 122 5.81 6.77 -9.90
N VAL A 123 4.68 6.10 -9.78
CA VAL A 123 3.81 6.14 -8.57
C VAL A 123 4.56 5.68 -7.32
N THR A 124 5.48 4.73 -7.46
CA THR A 124 6.31 4.23 -6.36
C THR A 124 7.13 5.33 -5.68
N VAL A 125 7.48 6.41 -6.39
CA VAL A 125 8.19 7.57 -5.83
C VAL A 125 7.45 8.16 -4.62
N PHE A 126 6.13 8.33 -4.70
CA PHE A 126 5.36 8.95 -3.62
C PHE A 126 5.35 8.08 -2.37
N ARG A 127 5.25 6.76 -2.53
CA ARG A 127 5.29 5.82 -1.41
C ARG A 127 6.65 5.80 -0.73
N LEU A 128 7.73 5.77 -1.51
CA LEU A 128 9.09 5.69 -0.99
C LEU A 128 9.61 7.03 -0.47
N SER A 129 9.00 8.15 -0.86
CA SER A 129 9.41 9.49 -0.39
C SER A 129 8.96 9.82 1.03
N ILE A 130 7.96 9.11 1.60
CA ILE A 130 7.36 9.44 2.89
C ILE A 130 8.41 9.48 3.99
N ALA A 131 9.14 8.38 4.18
CA ALA A 131 10.11 8.29 5.25
C ALA A 131 11.26 9.30 5.10
N PRO A 132 11.97 9.41 3.97
CA PRO A 132 13.09 10.34 3.84
C PRO A 132 12.66 11.80 3.91
N VAL A 133 11.46 12.17 3.44
CA VAL A 133 10.98 13.55 3.53
C VAL A 133 10.61 13.88 4.98
N ILE A 134 9.84 13.03 5.66
CA ILE A 134 9.44 13.26 7.05
C ILE A 134 10.67 13.32 7.97
N MET A 135 11.63 12.41 7.81
CA MET A 135 12.87 12.40 8.61
C MET A 135 13.65 13.71 8.52
N ARG A 136 13.60 14.38 7.37
CA ARG A 136 14.32 15.63 7.12
C ARG A 136 13.58 16.88 7.57
N GLU A 137 12.27 16.86 7.43
CA GLU A 137 11.43 18.02 7.69
C GLU A 137 10.85 18.01 9.12
N SER A 138 11.32 17.10 9.99
CA SER A 138 10.89 16.94 11.37
C SER A 138 12.04 17.00 12.36
N SER A 139 11.80 17.60 13.55
CA SER A 139 12.64 17.39 14.73
C SER A 139 12.34 16.04 15.40
N PRO A 140 13.22 15.52 16.28
CA PRO A 140 12.95 14.28 17.01
C PRO A 140 11.59 14.29 17.74
N GLU A 141 11.17 15.43 18.27
CA GLU A 141 9.92 15.61 19.02
C GLU A 141 8.69 15.58 18.10
N THR A 142 8.77 16.21 16.91
CA THR A 142 7.63 16.30 15.96
C THR A 142 7.53 15.13 15.01
N ARG A 143 8.59 14.32 14.88
CA ARG A 143 8.70 13.21 13.94
C ARG A 143 7.59 12.16 14.07
N PRO A 144 7.26 11.63 15.26
CA PRO A 144 6.18 10.66 15.41
C PRO A 144 4.82 11.20 14.95
N TYR A 145 4.56 12.49 15.25
CA TYR A 145 3.32 13.16 14.85
C TYR A 145 3.22 13.31 13.31
N LEU A 146 4.33 13.65 12.64
CA LEU A 146 4.34 13.81 11.19
C LEU A 146 4.24 12.47 10.45
N PHE A 147 4.84 11.39 10.96
CA PHE A 147 4.60 10.05 10.43
C PHE A 147 3.13 9.67 10.56
N SER A 148 2.55 9.83 11.75
CA SER A 148 1.14 9.57 11.98
C SER A 148 0.25 10.43 11.07
N ALA A 149 0.57 11.74 10.91
CA ALA A 149 -0.14 12.63 10.00
C ALA A 149 -0.11 12.13 8.55
N SER A 150 1.03 11.64 8.10
CA SER A 150 1.17 11.11 6.73
C SER A 150 0.27 9.91 6.48
N PHE A 151 0.19 8.97 7.40
CA PHE A 151 -0.74 7.82 7.30
C PHE A 151 -2.19 8.26 7.38
N THR A 152 -2.52 9.18 8.30
CA THR A 152 -3.88 9.74 8.43
C THR A 152 -4.30 10.41 7.12
N VAL A 153 -3.42 11.22 6.52
CA VAL A 153 -3.67 11.89 5.24
C VAL A 153 -3.87 10.87 4.11
N LEU A 154 -3.09 9.80 4.06
CA LEU A 154 -3.25 8.74 3.05
C LEU A 154 -4.59 8.03 3.18
N PHE A 155 -4.99 7.62 4.38
CA PHE A 155 -6.29 6.98 4.60
C PHE A 155 -7.45 7.94 4.33
N PHE A 156 -7.35 9.18 4.78
CA PHE A 156 -8.38 10.18 4.54
C PHE A 156 -8.53 10.52 3.04
N SER A 157 -7.41 10.64 2.33
CA SER A 157 -7.44 10.81 0.88
C SER A 157 -8.04 9.61 0.16
N ALA A 158 -7.83 8.38 0.66
CA ALA A 158 -8.43 7.17 0.10
C ALA A 158 -9.96 7.14 0.32
N ILE A 159 -10.44 7.54 1.50
CA ILE A 159 -11.88 7.65 1.81
C ILE A 159 -12.52 8.67 0.88
N VAL A 160 -12.01 9.90 0.89
CA VAL A 160 -12.57 11.00 0.09
C VAL A 160 -12.43 10.72 -1.41
N GLY A 161 -11.28 10.20 -1.84
CA GLY A 161 -11.03 9.87 -3.24
C GLY A 161 -11.92 8.74 -3.76
N SER A 162 -12.21 7.72 -2.94
CA SER A 162 -13.16 6.67 -3.32
C SER A 162 -14.59 7.21 -3.44
N ALA A 163 -15.02 8.07 -2.50
CA ALA A 163 -16.31 8.73 -2.57
C ALA A 163 -16.40 9.64 -3.81
N LEU A 164 -15.38 10.46 -4.07
CA LEU A 164 -15.31 11.29 -5.29
C LEU A 164 -15.32 10.43 -6.55
N GLY A 165 -14.57 9.32 -6.59
CA GLY A 165 -14.57 8.39 -7.72
C GLY A 165 -15.96 7.82 -7.99
N GLY A 166 -16.77 7.57 -6.96
CA GLY A 166 -18.16 7.17 -7.13
C GLY A 166 -19.07 8.30 -7.64
N ILE A 167 -18.89 9.52 -7.14
CA ILE A 167 -19.75 10.68 -7.46
C ILE A 167 -19.42 11.26 -8.85
N LEU A 168 -18.18 11.32 -9.26
CA LEU A 168 -17.76 11.95 -10.52
C LEU A 168 -18.50 11.42 -11.75
N PRO A 169 -18.67 10.10 -11.98
CA PRO A 169 -19.43 9.62 -13.12
C PRO A 169 -20.89 10.10 -13.11
N LEU A 170 -21.54 10.19 -11.92
CA LEU A 170 -22.90 10.72 -11.79
C LEU A 170 -22.98 12.19 -12.22
N LEU A 171 -22.01 13.01 -11.82
CA LEU A 171 -21.94 14.41 -12.20
C LEU A 171 -21.73 14.55 -13.72
N PHE A 172 -20.88 13.73 -14.33
CA PHE A 172 -20.67 13.78 -15.77
C PHE A 172 -21.86 13.22 -16.57
N HIS A 173 -22.68 12.35 -15.98
CA HIS A 173 -23.94 11.93 -16.59
C HIS A 173 -24.97 13.06 -16.73
N LEU A 174 -24.81 14.20 -16.01
CA LEU A 174 -25.62 15.41 -16.26
C LEU A 174 -25.31 16.07 -17.60
N VAL A 175 -24.15 15.75 -18.19
CA VAL A 175 -23.65 16.37 -19.45
C VAL A 175 -23.58 15.35 -20.60
N THR A 176 -23.54 14.05 -20.31
CA THR A 176 -23.47 12.99 -21.33
C THR A 176 -24.25 11.75 -20.91
N ASP A 177 -24.95 11.14 -21.83
CA ASP A 177 -25.64 9.85 -21.61
C ASP A 177 -24.70 8.64 -21.71
N SER A 178 -23.47 8.86 -22.18
CA SER A 178 -22.48 7.79 -22.38
C SER A 178 -21.72 7.49 -21.10
N ASN A 179 -21.93 6.28 -20.52
CA ASN A 179 -21.19 5.78 -19.36
C ASN A 179 -19.65 5.79 -19.61
N ARG A 180 -19.25 5.41 -20.82
CA ARG A 180 -17.84 5.44 -21.23
C ARG A 180 -17.24 6.85 -21.16
N LEU A 181 -17.96 7.89 -21.62
CA LEU A 181 -17.48 9.27 -21.57
C LEU A 181 -17.47 9.80 -20.13
N ALA A 182 -18.49 9.48 -19.33
CA ALA A 182 -18.56 9.88 -17.93
C ALA A 182 -17.39 9.29 -17.12
N LEU A 183 -17.07 8.02 -17.30
CA LEU A 183 -15.90 7.38 -16.68
C LEU A 183 -14.59 8.01 -17.16
N ARG A 184 -14.45 8.27 -18.47
CA ARG A 184 -13.24 8.88 -19.04
C ARG A 184 -12.99 10.30 -18.50
N TRP A 185 -14.02 11.12 -18.39
CA TRP A 185 -13.89 12.46 -17.81
C TRP A 185 -13.59 12.42 -16.31
N SER A 186 -14.12 11.43 -15.61
CA SER A 186 -13.76 11.17 -14.21
C SER A 186 -12.27 10.79 -14.05
N LEU A 187 -11.71 10.01 -14.98
CA LEU A 187 -10.28 9.71 -15.03
C LEU A 187 -9.44 10.94 -15.36
N PHE A 188 -9.91 11.82 -16.25
CA PHE A 188 -9.24 13.10 -16.50
C PHE A 188 -9.24 14.01 -15.26
N THR A 189 -10.31 13.98 -14.46
CA THR A 189 -10.34 14.69 -13.17
C THR A 189 -9.28 14.12 -12.20
N ALA A 190 -9.09 12.79 -12.16
CA ALA A 190 -8.00 12.20 -11.40
C ALA A 190 -6.62 12.70 -11.90
N CYS A 191 -6.39 12.76 -13.21
CA CYS A 191 -5.15 13.31 -13.78
C CYS A 191 -4.97 14.79 -13.40
N ALA A 192 -6.04 15.58 -13.40
CA ALA A 192 -5.99 16.97 -12.95
C ALA A 192 -5.59 17.10 -11.47
N LEU A 193 -6.07 16.23 -10.60
CA LEU A 193 -5.66 16.17 -9.18
C LEU A 193 -4.14 15.91 -9.03
N TYR A 194 -3.57 15.04 -9.87
CA TYR A 194 -2.12 14.83 -9.91
C TYR A 194 -1.38 16.11 -10.36
N LEU A 195 -1.89 16.83 -11.38
CA LEU A 195 -1.28 18.09 -11.80
C LEU A 195 -1.38 19.16 -10.71
N VAL A 196 -2.52 19.25 -10.02
CA VAL A 196 -2.70 20.18 -8.90
C VAL A 196 -1.75 19.83 -7.74
N SER A 197 -1.43 18.57 -7.51
CA SER A 197 -0.48 18.14 -6.47
C SER A 197 0.95 18.66 -6.70
N ILE A 198 1.31 18.99 -7.94
CA ILE A 198 2.61 19.57 -8.26
C ILE A 198 2.80 20.92 -7.59
N TRP A 199 1.72 21.70 -7.44
CA TRP A 199 1.76 23.04 -6.84
C TRP A 199 2.34 23.06 -5.43
N PRO A 200 1.81 22.30 -4.44
CA PRO A 200 2.41 22.26 -3.11
C PRO A 200 3.86 21.74 -3.14
N PHE A 201 4.20 20.74 -3.95
CA PHE A 201 5.58 20.27 -4.06
C PHE A 201 6.51 21.33 -4.68
N HIS A 202 6.04 22.11 -5.64
CA HIS A 202 6.80 23.21 -6.23
C HIS A 202 7.09 24.32 -5.21
N LEU A 203 6.16 24.60 -4.30
CA LEU A 203 6.31 25.62 -3.25
C LEU A 203 7.25 25.18 -2.12
N MET A 204 7.63 23.91 -2.02
CA MET A 204 8.64 23.46 -1.06
C MET A 204 9.98 24.13 -1.33
N LYS A 205 10.71 24.47 -0.28
CA LYS A 205 12.11 24.86 -0.41
C LYS A 205 12.95 23.63 -0.74
N ALA A 206 13.91 23.78 -1.65
CA ALA A 206 14.84 22.68 -1.96
C ALA A 206 15.77 22.45 -0.76
N THR A 207 15.63 21.31 -0.12
CA THR A 207 16.51 20.84 0.96
C THR A 207 17.60 19.97 0.33
N PRO A 208 18.87 20.06 0.77
CA PRO A 208 19.96 19.24 0.23
C PRO A 208 19.62 17.73 0.28
N PRO A 209 20.11 16.87 -0.58
CA PRO A 209 19.82 15.43 -0.58
C PRO A 209 20.35 14.73 0.69
N ALA A 210 19.72 13.65 1.13
CA ALA A 210 20.04 12.93 2.39
C ALA A 210 21.48 12.38 2.48
N GLY A 211 22.21 12.33 1.37
CA GLY A 211 23.61 11.90 1.33
C GLY A 211 24.62 13.04 1.33
N ALA A 212 24.18 14.32 1.43
CA ALA A 212 25.10 15.45 1.43
C ALA A 212 25.89 15.54 2.73
N ASP A 213 25.25 15.23 3.86
CA ASP A 213 25.87 15.31 5.19
C ASP A 213 26.86 14.16 5.45
N VAL A 214 26.63 12.98 4.85
CA VAL A 214 27.54 11.82 4.95
C VAL A 214 28.80 12.01 4.09
N ALA A 215 28.76 12.86 3.06
CA ALA A 215 29.93 13.13 2.22
C ALA A 215 30.93 14.11 2.89
N ASP A 216 30.46 14.93 3.82
CA ASP A 216 31.30 15.91 4.53
C ASP A 216 32.01 15.27 5.74
N ASP A 217 31.33 14.37 6.48
CA ASP A 217 31.92 13.65 7.63
C ASP A 217 32.94 12.57 7.21
N THR A 218 32.82 12.01 6.00
CA THR A 218 33.78 11.02 5.48
C THR A 218 35.01 11.65 4.78
N ALA A 219 35.04 12.98 4.62
CA ALA A 219 36.20 13.69 4.10
C ALA A 219 37.30 13.91 5.15
N THR A 220 37.01 13.66 6.43
CA THR A 220 37.95 13.94 7.54
C THR A 220 38.64 12.73 8.14
N GLU A 221 38.22 11.47 7.87
CA GLU A 221 38.96 10.30 8.39
C GLU A 221 39.01 9.15 7.38
N GLY A 222 40.17 8.95 6.79
CA GLY A 222 40.78 7.67 6.56
C GLY A 222 40.43 6.86 5.29
N THR A 223 41.41 6.73 4.45
CA THR A 223 41.69 5.72 3.40
C THR A 223 40.80 5.76 2.13
N PRO A 224 41.40 5.97 0.95
CA PRO A 224 40.69 5.94 -0.32
C PRO A 224 40.41 4.49 -0.72
N GLY A 225 39.33 3.93 -0.18
CA GLY A 225 38.73 2.73 -0.75
C GLY A 225 38.16 3.09 -2.13
N THR A 226 38.64 2.41 -3.17
CA THR A 226 38.24 2.61 -4.56
C THR A 226 36.72 2.53 -4.70
N ARG A 227 36.13 3.35 -5.55
CA ARG A 227 34.66 3.36 -5.85
C ARG A 227 34.10 1.98 -6.25
N LEU A 228 34.99 1.02 -6.58
CA LEU A 228 34.64 -0.38 -6.88
C LEU A 228 34.42 -1.25 -5.62
N ASP A 229 34.90 -0.86 -4.44
CA ASP A 229 34.77 -1.67 -3.21
C ASP A 229 33.37 -1.57 -2.57
N ARG A 230 32.60 -0.52 -2.88
CA ARG A 230 31.23 -0.34 -2.36
C ARG A 230 30.21 -1.42 -2.82
N PRO A 231 30.17 -1.83 -4.10
CA PRO A 231 29.31 -2.95 -4.49
C PRO A 231 29.75 -4.29 -3.88
N LEU A 232 31.07 -4.51 -3.74
CA LEU A 232 31.61 -5.72 -3.10
C LEU A 232 31.30 -5.77 -1.59
N ALA A 233 31.29 -4.63 -0.90
CA ALA A 233 30.86 -4.54 0.50
C ALA A 233 29.37 -4.88 0.65
N ALA A 234 28.49 -4.35 -0.23
CA ALA A 234 27.08 -4.68 -0.24
C ALA A 234 26.84 -6.18 -0.54
N PHE A 235 27.62 -6.80 -1.42
CA PHE A 235 27.56 -8.25 -1.65
C PHE A 235 28.06 -9.06 -0.44
N ARG A 236 29.05 -8.59 0.29
CA ARG A 236 29.50 -9.23 1.54
C ARG A 236 28.45 -9.12 2.64
N GLU A 237 27.80 -7.97 2.81
CA GLU A 237 26.68 -7.79 3.72
C GLU A 237 25.53 -8.76 3.41
N LEU A 238 25.20 -8.94 2.13
CA LEU A 238 24.21 -9.93 1.69
C LEU A 238 24.63 -11.39 1.96
N ALA A 239 25.91 -11.69 1.94
CA ALA A 239 26.42 -13.04 2.25
C ALA A 239 26.35 -13.37 3.75
N GLU A 240 26.35 -12.35 4.63
CA GLU A 240 26.24 -12.52 6.09
C GLU A 240 24.80 -12.55 6.59
N VAL A 241 23.81 -12.34 5.72
CA VAL A 241 22.39 -12.37 6.04
C VAL A 241 21.96 -13.81 6.39
N ASP A 242 21.23 -13.98 7.48
CA ASP A 242 20.61 -15.27 7.80
C ASP A 242 19.42 -15.55 6.87
N TRP A 243 19.72 -16.13 5.71
CA TRP A 243 18.71 -16.49 4.71
C TRP A 243 17.64 -17.44 5.23
N GLY A 244 17.95 -18.24 6.28
CA GLY A 244 16.98 -19.15 6.88
C GLY A 244 15.78 -18.42 7.48
N ILE A 245 16.02 -17.33 8.22
CA ILE A 245 14.95 -16.54 8.82
C ILE A 245 14.22 -15.69 7.79
N HIS A 246 14.97 -15.12 6.82
CA HIS A 246 14.37 -14.30 5.75
C HIS A 246 13.43 -15.14 4.89
N LEU A 247 13.81 -16.36 4.52
CA LEU A 247 12.94 -17.26 3.75
C LEU A 247 11.66 -17.64 4.51
N LYS A 248 11.78 -17.88 5.84
CA LYS A 248 10.60 -18.13 6.70
C LYS A 248 9.65 -16.95 6.79
N LEU A 249 10.15 -15.71 6.71
CA LEU A 249 9.31 -14.51 6.66
C LEU A 249 8.71 -14.27 5.28
N ILE A 250 9.52 -14.43 4.23
CA ILE A 250 9.14 -14.13 2.84
C ILE A 250 8.08 -15.10 2.33
N LEU A 251 8.23 -16.40 2.60
CA LEU A 251 7.36 -17.42 2.00
C LEU A 251 5.88 -17.25 2.39
N PRO A 252 5.50 -17.12 3.68
CA PRO A 252 4.11 -16.83 4.04
C PRO A 252 3.62 -15.48 3.52
N ALA A 253 4.46 -14.43 3.57
CA ALA A 253 4.11 -13.12 3.06
C ALA A 253 3.84 -13.14 1.54
N MET A 254 4.64 -13.89 0.78
CA MET A 254 4.45 -14.09 -0.64
C MET A 254 3.17 -14.86 -0.95
N MET A 255 2.82 -15.90 -0.17
CA MET A 255 1.56 -16.63 -0.32
C MET A 255 0.34 -15.73 -0.06
N ILE A 256 0.38 -14.87 0.94
CA ILE A 256 -0.66 -13.86 1.17
C ILE A 256 -0.73 -12.88 0.00
N GLY A 257 0.41 -12.40 -0.49
CA GLY A 257 0.51 -11.53 -1.67
C GLY A 257 -0.08 -12.16 -2.93
N LEU A 258 0.23 -13.44 -3.18
CA LEU A 258 -0.35 -14.21 -4.29
C LEU A 258 -1.88 -14.32 -4.16
N GLY A 259 -2.38 -14.73 -3.01
CA GLY A 259 -3.83 -14.81 -2.77
C GLY A 259 -4.54 -13.46 -2.89
N ALA A 260 -3.93 -12.40 -2.37
CA ALA A 260 -4.46 -11.04 -2.47
C ALA A 260 -4.52 -10.54 -3.92
N GLY A 261 -3.44 -10.72 -4.67
CA GLY A 261 -3.35 -10.24 -6.05
C GLY A 261 -4.27 -10.98 -7.04
N LEU A 262 -4.71 -12.20 -6.72
CA LEU A 262 -5.70 -12.92 -7.54
C LEU A 262 -7.04 -12.19 -7.64
N ILE A 263 -7.45 -11.47 -6.59
CA ILE A 263 -8.83 -10.98 -6.51
C ILE A 263 -8.96 -9.51 -6.09
N ILE A 264 -8.10 -9.00 -5.19
CA ILE A 264 -8.28 -7.62 -4.66
C ILE A 264 -8.26 -6.57 -5.76
N PRO A 265 -7.38 -6.63 -6.78
CA PRO A 265 -7.36 -5.64 -7.85
C PRO A 265 -8.65 -5.62 -8.68
N PHE A 266 -9.44 -6.70 -8.65
CA PHE A 266 -10.67 -6.88 -9.42
C PHE A 266 -11.94 -6.69 -8.59
N MET A 267 -11.86 -6.32 -7.32
CA MET A 267 -13.04 -6.23 -6.45
C MET A 267 -14.05 -5.18 -6.90
N ASN A 268 -13.63 -4.11 -7.57
CA ASN A 268 -14.54 -3.15 -8.19
C ASN A 268 -15.34 -3.79 -9.35
N LEU A 269 -14.68 -4.58 -10.20
CA LEU A 269 -15.34 -5.37 -11.24
C LEU A 269 -16.23 -6.46 -10.66
N TYR A 270 -15.79 -7.15 -9.60
CA TYR A 270 -16.59 -8.15 -8.89
C TYR A 270 -17.96 -7.60 -8.45
N PHE A 271 -17.99 -6.42 -7.83
CA PHE A 271 -19.24 -5.79 -7.42
C PHE A 271 -20.07 -5.30 -8.60
N HIS A 272 -19.41 -4.82 -9.66
CA HIS A 272 -20.10 -4.40 -10.88
C HIS A 272 -20.72 -5.59 -11.61
N ASP A 273 -19.93 -6.61 -11.94
CA ASP A 273 -20.32 -7.70 -12.81
C ASP A 273 -21.29 -8.68 -12.12
N ARG A 274 -21.07 -8.98 -10.83
CA ARG A 274 -21.88 -9.97 -10.10
C ARG A 274 -23.15 -9.41 -9.50
N PHE A 275 -23.14 -8.13 -9.10
CA PHE A 275 -24.26 -7.50 -8.39
C PHE A 275 -24.83 -6.28 -9.12
N GLY A 276 -24.33 -5.92 -10.29
CA GLY A 276 -24.80 -4.78 -11.07
C GLY A 276 -24.62 -3.43 -10.38
N LEU A 277 -23.66 -3.31 -9.45
CA LEU A 277 -23.47 -2.08 -8.72
C LEU A 277 -22.90 -0.98 -9.62
N SER A 278 -23.47 0.22 -9.49
CA SER A 278 -22.94 1.40 -10.18
C SER A 278 -21.60 1.85 -9.60
N ALA A 279 -20.83 2.63 -10.36
CA ALA A 279 -19.59 3.23 -9.89
C ALA A 279 -19.77 4.03 -8.58
N ALA A 280 -20.93 4.68 -8.41
CA ALA A 280 -21.28 5.42 -7.19
C ALA A 280 -21.41 4.49 -5.97
N ALA A 281 -22.13 3.38 -6.12
CA ALA A 281 -22.29 2.40 -5.05
C ALA A 281 -20.93 1.76 -4.69
N ILE A 282 -20.12 1.43 -5.69
CA ILE A 282 -18.77 0.87 -5.48
C ILE A 282 -17.88 1.90 -4.79
N GLY A 283 -17.91 3.16 -5.20
CA GLY A 283 -17.14 4.23 -4.56
C GLY A 283 -17.50 4.43 -3.09
N LEU A 284 -18.81 4.37 -2.75
CA LEU A 284 -19.28 4.41 -1.38
C LEU A 284 -18.81 3.18 -0.58
N LEU A 285 -18.90 1.96 -1.16
CA LEU A 285 -18.40 0.75 -0.52
C LEU A 285 -16.91 0.86 -0.19
N TYR A 286 -16.09 1.36 -1.12
CA TYR A 286 -14.66 1.55 -0.88
C TYR A 286 -14.38 2.62 0.17
N ALA A 287 -15.12 3.73 0.16
CA ALA A 287 -14.98 4.77 1.18
C ALA A 287 -15.30 4.24 2.59
N VAL A 288 -16.40 3.50 2.73
CA VAL A 288 -16.78 2.86 4.01
C VAL A 288 -15.77 1.80 4.42
N MET A 289 -15.33 0.95 3.49
CA MET A 289 -14.28 -0.05 3.74
C MET A 289 -13.00 0.59 4.29
N GLN A 290 -12.53 1.69 3.70
CA GLN A 290 -11.35 2.41 4.18
C GLN A 290 -11.55 2.93 5.62
N GLY A 291 -12.76 3.40 5.96
CA GLY A 291 -13.10 3.78 7.32
C GLY A 291 -13.01 2.59 8.30
N PHE A 292 -13.53 1.43 7.92
CA PHE A 292 -13.40 0.20 8.70
C PHE A 292 -11.94 -0.23 8.89
N MET A 293 -11.10 -0.08 7.85
CA MET A 293 -9.66 -0.39 7.93
C MET A 293 -8.93 0.53 8.92
N VAL A 294 -9.25 1.82 8.95
CA VAL A 294 -8.70 2.77 9.94
C VAL A 294 -9.07 2.33 11.35
N VAL A 295 -10.35 2.03 11.59
CA VAL A 295 -10.82 1.54 12.90
C VAL A 295 -10.14 0.23 13.28
N GLY A 296 -10.03 -0.71 12.34
CA GLY A 296 -9.35 -1.99 12.55
C GLY A 296 -7.91 -1.85 13.00
N ASN A 297 -7.16 -0.94 12.40
CA ASN A 297 -5.76 -0.69 12.77
C ASN A 297 -5.59 -0.25 14.24
N LEU A 298 -6.61 0.42 14.83
CA LEU A 298 -6.58 0.81 16.24
C LEU A 298 -6.67 -0.38 17.19
N PHE A 299 -7.23 -1.50 16.76
CA PHE A 299 -7.32 -2.73 17.56
C PHE A 299 -6.07 -3.63 17.47
N GLY A 300 -5.17 -3.39 16.51
CA GLY A 300 -3.95 -4.18 16.33
C GLY A 300 -3.14 -4.36 17.63
N PRO A 301 -2.82 -3.30 18.38
CA PRO A 301 -2.10 -3.42 19.65
C PRO A 301 -2.85 -4.21 20.73
N ALA A 302 -4.18 -4.20 20.75
CA ALA A 302 -4.98 -4.97 21.68
C ALA A 302 -4.94 -6.47 21.35
N VAL A 303 -4.93 -6.81 20.06
CA VAL A 303 -4.79 -8.18 19.58
C VAL A 303 -3.42 -8.73 19.90
N SER A 304 -2.34 -7.97 19.64
CA SER A 304 -0.98 -8.42 19.95
C SER A 304 -0.73 -8.60 21.46
N ARG A 305 -1.32 -7.76 22.30
CA ARG A 305 -1.22 -7.93 23.77
C ARG A 305 -1.91 -9.19 24.29
N ARG A 306 -2.98 -9.65 23.64
CA ARG A 306 -3.74 -10.84 24.07
C ARG A 306 -3.25 -12.14 23.48
N LEU A 307 -2.84 -12.13 22.23
CA LEU A 307 -2.50 -13.32 21.44
C LEU A 307 -1.01 -13.42 21.12
N GLY A 308 -0.22 -12.43 21.50
CA GLY A 308 1.14 -12.27 21.03
C GLY A 308 1.20 -11.76 19.58
N LEU A 309 2.41 -11.57 19.04
CA LEU A 309 2.57 -11.12 17.65
C LEU A 309 2.28 -12.24 16.66
N VAL A 310 2.83 -13.42 16.86
CA VAL A 310 2.60 -14.58 15.98
C VAL A 310 1.14 -15.02 16.03
N GLY A 311 0.58 -15.17 17.23
CA GLY A 311 -0.82 -15.50 17.42
C GLY A 311 -1.76 -14.46 16.82
N GLY A 312 -1.45 -13.16 16.94
CA GLY A 312 -2.21 -12.07 16.36
C GLY A 312 -2.22 -12.09 14.83
N VAL A 313 -1.05 -12.31 14.20
CA VAL A 313 -0.92 -12.47 12.75
C VAL A 313 -1.77 -13.64 12.24
N VAL A 314 -1.60 -14.82 12.83
CA VAL A 314 -2.30 -16.04 12.44
C VAL A 314 -3.81 -15.91 12.65
N ALA A 315 -4.24 -15.40 13.82
CA ALA A 315 -5.65 -15.22 14.11
C ALA A 315 -6.35 -14.27 13.15
N THR A 316 -5.74 -13.13 12.81
CA THR A 316 -6.34 -12.15 11.87
C THR A 316 -6.41 -12.69 10.44
N GLN A 317 -5.38 -13.42 10.00
CA GLN A 317 -5.38 -14.06 8.69
C GLN A 317 -6.46 -15.15 8.61
N LEU A 318 -6.49 -16.10 9.55
CA LEU A 318 -7.48 -17.19 9.56
C LEU A 318 -8.90 -16.66 9.74
N ALA A 319 -9.12 -15.66 10.61
CA ALA A 319 -10.43 -15.03 10.77
C ALA A 319 -10.93 -14.34 9.51
N SER A 320 -10.04 -13.95 8.59
CA SER A 320 -10.42 -13.36 7.30
C SER A 320 -10.93 -14.40 6.27
N VAL A 321 -10.58 -15.68 6.45
CA VAL A 321 -10.90 -16.75 5.48
C VAL A 321 -12.40 -17.02 5.35
N PRO A 322 -13.21 -17.15 6.42
CA PRO A 322 -14.66 -17.32 6.29
C PRO A 322 -15.31 -16.22 5.47
N PHE A 323 -14.88 -14.97 5.66
CA PHE A 323 -15.41 -13.85 4.88
C PHE A 323 -15.01 -13.93 3.41
N MET A 324 -13.81 -14.44 3.11
CA MET A 324 -13.40 -14.69 1.73
C MET A 324 -14.23 -15.80 1.07
N LEU A 325 -14.57 -16.86 1.81
CA LEU A 325 -15.48 -17.90 1.33
C LEU A 325 -16.88 -17.35 1.05
N VAL A 326 -17.39 -16.47 1.91
CA VAL A 326 -18.67 -15.77 1.68
C VAL A 326 -18.61 -14.95 0.40
N LEU A 327 -17.53 -14.19 0.16
CA LEU A 327 -17.35 -13.44 -1.10
C LEU A 327 -17.40 -14.35 -2.32
N GLY A 328 -16.85 -15.56 -2.24
CA GLY A 328 -16.84 -16.52 -3.35
C GLY A 328 -18.18 -17.22 -3.59
N LEU A 329 -18.90 -17.58 -2.51
CA LEU A 329 -20.01 -18.53 -2.56
C LEU A 329 -21.39 -17.86 -2.42
N SER A 330 -21.49 -16.72 -1.71
CA SER A 330 -22.78 -16.08 -1.44
C SER A 330 -23.21 -15.17 -2.61
N SER A 331 -24.52 -15.18 -2.90
CA SER A 331 -25.17 -14.22 -3.81
C SER A 331 -25.98 -13.14 -3.06
N TRP A 332 -26.04 -13.19 -1.71
CA TRP A 332 -26.75 -12.22 -0.92
C TRP A 332 -25.89 -10.98 -0.64
N LEU A 333 -26.14 -9.89 -1.37
CA LEU A 333 -25.32 -8.68 -1.37
C LEU A 333 -25.01 -8.12 0.04
N PRO A 334 -25.97 -7.99 0.99
CA PRO A 334 -25.64 -7.45 2.32
C PRO A 334 -24.58 -8.26 3.07
N LEU A 335 -24.65 -9.60 2.99
CA LEU A 335 -23.67 -10.48 3.62
C LEU A 335 -22.30 -10.37 2.94
N VAL A 336 -22.29 -10.25 1.61
CA VAL A 336 -21.07 -10.07 0.80
C VAL A 336 -20.40 -8.74 1.15
N VAL A 337 -21.16 -7.65 1.27
CA VAL A 337 -20.66 -6.32 1.64
C VAL A 337 -20.09 -6.34 3.07
N ALA A 338 -20.80 -6.92 4.03
CA ALA A 338 -20.31 -7.06 5.40
C ALA A 338 -19.00 -7.88 5.45
N SER A 339 -18.94 -8.98 4.69
CA SER A 339 -17.76 -9.83 4.56
C SER A 339 -16.59 -9.10 3.92
N PHE A 340 -16.84 -8.27 2.91
CA PHE A 340 -15.81 -7.44 2.29
C PHE A 340 -15.18 -6.46 3.28
N PHE A 341 -15.99 -5.80 4.12
CA PHE A 341 -15.50 -4.89 5.14
C PHE A 341 -14.71 -5.61 6.22
N LEU A 342 -15.25 -6.69 6.78
CA LEU A 342 -14.60 -7.44 7.86
C LEU A 342 -13.29 -8.09 7.40
N ARG A 343 -13.29 -8.72 6.23
CA ARG A 343 -12.07 -9.28 5.65
C ARG A 343 -11.00 -8.21 5.44
N SER A 344 -11.38 -7.07 4.87
CA SER A 344 -10.44 -5.99 4.58
C SER A 344 -9.86 -5.38 5.87
N THR A 345 -10.69 -5.23 6.91
CA THR A 345 -10.30 -4.77 8.23
C THR A 345 -9.29 -5.70 8.88
N LEU A 346 -9.58 -7.01 8.91
CA LEU A 346 -8.69 -8.02 9.52
C LEU A 346 -7.33 -8.08 8.82
N MET A 347 -7.32 -8.03 7.49
CA MET A 347 -6.08 -8.08 6.72
C MET A 347 -5.24 -6.80 6.82
N ASN A 348 -5.88 -5.63 6.99
CA ASN A 348 -5.15 -4.40 7.26
C ASN A 348 -4.57 -4.35 8.67
N MET A 349 -5.30 -4.83 9.67
CA MET A 349 -4.80 -4.96 11.03
C MET A 349 -3.61 -5.91 11.13
N ASN A 350 -3.56 -6.93 10.28
CA ASN A 350 -2.46 -7.88 10.22
C ASN A 350 -1.13 -7.23 9.79
N GLN A 351 -1.17 -6.23 8.90
CA GLN A 351 0.04 -5.67 8.28
C GLN A 351 1.02 -5.06 9.30
N PRO A 352 0.61 -4.18 10.25
CA PRO A 352 1.52 -3.67 11.27
C PRO A 352 2.02 -4.77 12.22
N LEU A 353 1.20 -5.78 12.53
CA LEU A 353 1.61 -6.90 13.39
C LEU A 353 2.73 -7.72 12.76
N SER A 354 2.57 -8.10 11.49
CA SER A 354 3.58 -8.86 10.76
C SER A 354 4.87 -8.06 10.52
N SER A 355 4.74 -6.76 10.23
CA SER A 355 5.91 -5.88 10.08
C SER A 355 6.68 -5.70 11.38
N HIS A 356 5.99 -5.53 12.49
CA HIS A 356 6.60 -5.44 13.83
C HIS A 356 7.35 -6.73 14.17
N PHE A 357 6.69 -7.88 14.02
CA PHE A 357 7.32 -9.18 14.27
C PHE A 357 8.54 -9.42 13.38
N ALA A 358 8.46 -9.07 12.08
CA ALA A 358 9.59 -9.22 11.18
C ALA A 358 10.82 -8.42 11.63
N MET A 359 10.62 -7.20 12.14
CA MET A 359 11.73 -6.38 12.67
C MET A 359 12.27 -6.91 14.01
N GLU A 360 11.42 -7.53 14.85
CA GLU A 360 11.88 -8.11 16.12
C GLU A 360 12.69 -9.41 15.97
N VAL A 361 12.41 -10.19 14.92
CA VAL A 361 13.00 -11.52 14.79
C VAL A 361 14.32 -11.50 14.02
N VAL A 362 14.60 -10.43 13.26
CA VAL A 362 15.86 -10.24 12.54
C VAL A 362 16.80 -9.30 13.29
N ARG A 363 18.09 -9.38 13.00
CA ARG A 363 19.09 -8.48 13.59
C ARG A 363 18.88 -7.05 13.12
N GLU A 364 19.18 -6.07 13.95
CA GLU A 364 18.99 -4.64 13.67
C GLU A 364 19.68 -4.21 12.35
N ARG A 365 20.88 -4.72 12.10
CA ARG A 365 21.62 -4.49 10.85
C ARG A 365 20.89 -4.99 9.59
N ASP A 366 20.04 -6.01 9.72
CA ASP A 366 19.34 -6.68 8.60
C ASP A 366 17.94 -6.08 8.35
N HIS A 367 17.46 -5.14 9.17
CA HIS A 367 16.12 -4.53 9.05
C HIS A 367 15.85 -3.94 7.67
N ALA A 368 16.82 -3.21 7.09
CA ALA A 368 16.67 -2.59 5.78
C ALA A 368 16.55 -3.63 4.67
N VAL A 369 17.35 -4.69 4.73
CA VAL A 369 17.33 -5.81 3.78
C VAL A 369 16.02 -6.57 3.90
N THR A 370 15.59 -6.90 5.12
CA THR A 370 14.32 -7.59 5.39
C THR A 370 13.13 -6.82 4.83
N ASN A 371 13.03 -5.53 5.12
CA ASN A 371 11.93 -4.70 4.63
C ASN A 371 11.93 -4.61 3.09
N SER A 372 13.10 -4.53 2.47
CA SER A 372 13.25 -4.51 1.02
C SER A 372 12.82 -5.84 0.39
N LEU A 373 13.24 -6.97 0.96
CA LEU A 373 12.88 -8.31 0.49
C LEU A 373 11.37 -8.58 0.63
N LEU A 374 10.76 -8.22 1.77
CA LEU A 374 9.31 -8.35 1.99
C LEU A 374 8.52 -7.47 1.01
N SER A 375 8.96 -6.24 0.77
CA SER A 375 8.31 -5.35 -0.19
C SER A 375 8.43 -5.86 -1.62
N LEU A 376 9.61 -6.32 -2.02
CA LEU A 376 9.86 -6.87 -3.35
C LEU A 376 9.02 -8.15 -3.57
N SER A 377 9.02 -9.07 -2.59
CA SER A 377 8.23 -10.30 -2.66
C SER A 377 6.73 -10.00 -2.80
N TRP A 378 6.24 -8.98 -2.12
CA TRP A 378 4.86 -8.52 -2.25
C TRP A 378 4.53 -8.03 -3.66
N PHE A 379 5.35 -7.13 -4.23
CA PHE A 379 5.11 -6.61 -5.58
C PHE A 379 5.20 -7.69 -6.64
N VAL A 380 6.17 -8.61 -6.52
CA VAL A 380 6.33 -9.73 -7.46
C VAL A 380 5.15 -10.70 -7.34
N ALA A 381 4.75 -11.08 -6.12
CA ALA A 381 3.60 -11.93 -5.89
C ALA A 381 2.32 -11.31 -6.46
N TRP A 382 2.10 -10.02 -6.19
CA TRP A 382 0.95 -9.28 -6.72
C TRP A 382 0.94 -9.22 -8.25
N ALA A 383 2.10 -8.98 -8.87
CA ALA A 383 2.22 -8.93 -10.32
C ALA A 383 1.87 -10.27 -10.98
N ILE A 384 2.46 -11.36 -10.47
CA ILE A 384 2.20 -12.72 -10.98
C ILE A 384 0.72 -13.08 -10.81
N SER A 385 0.18 -12.83 -9.62
CA SER A 385 -1.19 -13.24 -9.31
C SER A 385 -2.25 -12.35 -9.95
N ALA A 386 -2.00 -11.09 -10.23
CA ALA A 386 -2.95 -10.25 -10.96
C ALA A 386 -3.12 -10.72 -12.43
N ASP A 387 -2.04 -11.12 -13.07
CA ASP A 387 -2.11 -11.69 -14.42
C ASP A 387 -2.89 -13.02 -14.43
N ILE A 388 -2.51 -13.95 -13.55
CA ILE A 388 -3.21 -15.25 -13.39
C ILE A 388 -4.67 -15.04 -12.99
N GLY A 389 -4.94 -14.12 -12.06
CA GLY A 389 -6.28 -13.82 -11.55
C GLY A 389 -7.21 -13.31 -12.64
N GLY A 390 -6.73 -12.40 -13.50
CA GLY A 390 -7.49 -11.91 -14.64
C GLY A 390 -7.87 -13.05 -15.61
N ALA A 391 -6.91 -13.91 -15.97
CA ALA A 391 -7.17 -15.06 -16.83
C ALA A 391 -8.14 -16.08 -16.21
N MET A 392 -8.05 -16.29 -14.88
CA MET A 392 -8.97 -17.18 -14.17
C MET A 392 -10.37 -16.59 -14.07
N ILE A 393 -10.50 -15.29 -13.81
CA ILE A 393 -11.80 -14.61 -13.75
C ILE A 393 -12.49 -14.69 -15.11
N GLU A 394 -11.76 -14.48 -16.20
CA GLU A 394 -12.31 -14.57 -17.56
C GLU A 394 -12.83 -15.97 -17.88
N ARG A 395 -12.15 -17.03 -17.42
CA ARG A 395 -12.50 -18.42 -17.71
C ARG A 395 -13.53 -19.02 -16.74
N ASP A 396 -13.34 -18.81 -15.44
CA ASP A 396 -14.02 -19.54 -14.36
C ASP A 396 -14.88 -18.61 -13.46
N GLY A 397 -14.88 -17.31 -13.75
CA GLY A 397 -15.52 -16.28 -12.90
C GLY A 397 -14.79 -16.03 -11.59
N TYR A 398 -15.40 -15.25 -10.71
CA TYR A 398 -14.76 -14.77 -9.46
C TYR A 398 -14.64 -15.83 -8.36
N THR A 399 -15.44 -16.89 -8.41
CA THR A 399 -15.51 -17.91 -7.33
C THR A 399 -14.19 -18.67 -7.19
N VAL A 400 -13.62 -19.17 -8.30
CA VAL A 400 -12.41 -20.00 -8.27
C VAL A 400 -11.20 -19.23 -7.74
N PRO A 401 -10.87 -18.00 -8.21
CA PRO A 401 -9.79 -17.20 -7.64
C PRO A 401 -9.97 -16.91 -6.15
N LEU A 402 -11.21 -16.66 -5.67
CA LEU A 402 -11.51 -16.43 -4.25
C LEU A 402 -11.25 -17.68 -3.40
N LEU A 403 -11.62 -18.86 -3.87
CA LEU A 403 -11.35 -20.12 -3.16
C LEU A 403 -9.86 -20.44 -3.09
N ILE A 404 -9.11 -20.21 -4.19
CA ILE A 404 -7.66 -20.39 -4.22
C ILE A 404 -6.99 -19.38 -3.29
N ALA A 405 -7.42 -18.11 -3.29
CA ALA A 405 -6.92 -17.10 -2.38
C ALA A 405 -7.17 -17.48 -0.91
N ALA A 406 -8.35 -18.03 -0.59
CA ALA A 406 -8.68 -18.53 0.74
C ALA A 406 -7.74 -19.69 1.16
N ALA A 407 -7.49 -20.65 0.26
CA ALA A 407 -6.58 -21.76 0.49
C ALA A 407 -5.13 -21.29 0.72
N LEU A 408 -4.66 -20.30 -0.07
CA LEU A 408 -3.34 -19.69 0.10
C LEU A 408 -3.21 -18.97 1.44
N TYR A 409 -4.27 -18.29 1.92
CA TYR A 409 -4.27 -17.63 3.22
C TYR A 409 -4.19 -18.64 4.38
N VAL A 410 -4.95 -19.74 4.29
CA VAL A 410 -4.86 -20.83 5.26
C VAL A 410 -3.45 -21.43 5.29
N ALA A 411 -2.90 -21.77 4.13
CA ALA A 411 -1.57 -22.35 4.01
C ALA A 411 -0.49 -21.39 4.53
N ALA A 412 -0.57 -20.10 4.19
CA ALA A 412 0.34 -19.07 4.69
C ALA A 412 0.29 -18.96 6.22
N SER A 413 -0.92 -18.95 6.79
CA SER A 413 -1.13 -18.86 8.25
C SER A 413 -0.57 -20.07 8.99
N ILE A 414 -0.80 -21.28 8.47
CA ILE A 414 -0.25 -22.53 9.03
C ILE A 414 1.27 -22.50 8.97
N LEU A 415 1.84 -22.09 7.82
CA LEU A 415 3.28 -22.03 7.62
C LEU A 415 3.93 -20.99 8.52
N TYR A 416 3.31 -19.81 8.66
CA TYR A 416 3.77 -18.76 9.56
C TYR A 416 3.79 -19.25 11.03
N TRP A 417 2.70 -19.86 11.48
CA TRP A 417 2.60 -20.46 12.81
C TRP A 417 3.65 -21.54 13.03
N TYR A 418 3.82 -22.45 12.07
CA TYR A 418 4.81 -23.54 12.15
C TYR A 418 6.24 -23.01 12.30
N PHE A 419 6.59 -21.96 11.57
CA PHE A 419 7.94 -21.39 11.61
C PHE A 419 8.23 -20.61 12.90
N PHE A 420 7.22 -19.97 13.49
CA PHE A 420 7.45 -18.95 14.51
C PHE A 420 6.80 -19.22 15.88
N ARG A 421 5.99 -20.28 16.06
CA ARG A 421 5.38 -20.62 17.35
C ARG A 421 6.38 -20.72 18.50
N GLY A 422 7.54 -21.35 18.27
CA GLY A 422 8.57 -21.53 19.29
C GLY A 422 9.42 -20.29 19.58
N VAL A 423 9.30 -19.22 18.77
CA VAL A 423 9.99 -17.94 19.00
C VAL A 423 9.25 -17.14 20.07
N GLU A 424 7.93 -17.19 20.07
CA GLU A 424 7.07 -16.47 21.01
C GLU A 424 7.05 -17.13 22.38
N GLU A 425 7.04 -18.47 22.44
CA GLU A 425 7.11 -19.23 23.68
C GLU A 425 8.37 -18.95 24.53
N ARG A 426 9.49 -18.62 23.86
CA ARG A 426 10.74 -18.26 24.55
C ARG A 426 10.75 -16.84 25.11
N ARG A 427 9.80 -15.98 24.71
CA ARG A 427 9.73 -14.56 25.06
C ARG A 427 8.63 -14.22 26.07
N LEU A 428 7.63 -15.07 26.22
CA LEU A 428 6.70 -14.96 27.33
C LEU A 428 7.46 -15.43 28.59
N PRO A 429 7.90 -14.51 29.48
CA PRO A 429 8.33 -14.97 30.80
C PRO A 429 7.11 -15.68 31.37
N THR A 430 7.33 -16.90 31.86
CA THR A 430 6.40 -17.54 32.76
C THR A 430 6.10 -16.48 33.84
N ALA A 431 4.94 -15.86 33.75
CA ALA A 431 4.43 -15.06 34.83
C ALA A 431 4.19 -16.09 35.95
N GLU A 432 5.21 -16.34 36.76
CA GLU A 432 5.03 -16.89 38.09
C GLU A 432 4.08 -15.93 38.77
N ILE A 433 2.83 -16.35 38.85
CA ILE A 433 1.87 -15.75 39.76
C ILE A 433 2.46 -16.05 41.15
N GLU A 434 3.28 -15.14 41.66
CA GLU A 434 3.51 -15.04 43.10
C GLU A 434 2.14 -14.73 43.71
N ILE A 435 1.47 -15.78 44.15
CA ILE A 435 0.36 -15.70 45.11
C ILE A 435 1.03 -15.23 46.38
N PRO A 436 0.78 -14.01 46.89
CA PRO A 436 1.25 -13.64 48.21
C PRO A 436 0.60 -14.60 49.19
N ASP A 437 1.42 -15.37 49.89
CA ASP A 437 0.99 -16.16 51.03
C ASP A 437 0.25 -15.27 52.01
N ALA A 438 -0.95 -15.72 52.40
CA ALA A 438 -1.90 -15.07 53.29
C ALA A 438 -1.38 -14.94 54.73
#